data_df707856a3c9405d8df7b9c5e42436f0
#
_entry.id   df707856a3c9405d8df7b9c5e42436f0
#
_cell.length_a   1.000
_cell.length_b   1.000
_cell.length_c   1.000
_cell.angle_alpha   90.00
_cell.angle_beta   90.00
_cell.angle_gamma   90.00
#
_symmetry.space_group_name_H-M   'P 1'
#
loop_
_entity.id
_entity.type
_entity.pdbx_description
1 polymer ?
#
loop_
_entity_poly.entity_id
_entity_poly.type
_entity_poly.pdbx_seq_one_letter_code
_entity_poly.pdbx_strand_id
1 'polypeptide(L)'
;MLPWVKDYLNNEFTPKPKTIFFGPEGLNVIDLSRLLVNRLISDIDGKDHSSSPLEDIASPNFYFLKKEEDKTNIPIEQLRKPKTFLTLSATNKKILFIQNGEHIRVDGYNTLLKVSEEADDNTFIFIATNNINSIPSTIISRFHKHKFPMPKREEVIAFLNDIKVDLSEKAKNFISFNPWLIDVAEDNELLNKIKNFDTYIKAKGINSKDKIEIEAFVDYLVFINKNNIQKSPKTSLKNLEELIDIKRSIRSPNNLSMDIAKLRISSCL
;
A
#
# COMPACT_ATOMS: atom_id res chain seq x y z
N MET A 1 -15.03 -4.13 7.96
CA MET A 1 -14.52 -3.29 6.85
C MET A 1 -14.53 -1.84 7.30
N LEU A 2 -13.43 -1.13 7.08
CA LEU A 2 -13.24 0.26 7.50
C LEU A 2 -14.35 1.17 6.93
N PRO A 3 -14.95 2.08 7.72
CA PRO A 3 -16.08 2.90 7.29
C PRO A 3 -15.84 3.65 5.98
N TRP A 4 -14.71 4.35 5.89
CA TRP A 4 -14.33 5.12 4.69
C TRP A 4 -14.06 4.24 3.46
N VAL A 5 -13.64 2.98 3.65
CA VAL A 5 -13.46 2.01 2.56
C VAL A 5 -14.81 1.54 2.06
N LYS A 6 -15.74 1.25 2.99
CA LYS A 6 -17.10 0.83 2.66
C LYS A 6 -17.84 1.91 1.87
N ASP A 7 -17.77 3.15 2.33
CA ASP A 7 -18.41 4.28 1.66
C ASP A 7 -17.83 4.52 0.27
N TYR A 8 -16.50 4.41 0.14
CA TYR A 8 -15.81 4.53 -1.13
C TYR A 8 -16.23 3.43 -2.12
N LEU A 9 -16.25 2.17 -1.69
CA LEU A 9 -16.65 1.04 -2.52
C LEU A 9 -18.12 1.14 -2.96
N ASN A 10 -19.00 1.70 -2.14
CA ASN A 10 -20.43 1.80 -2.44
C ASN A 10 -20.79 2.93 -3.41
N ASN A 11 -20.03 4.01 -3.46
CA ASN A 11 -20.52 5.26 -4.03
C ASN A 11 -19.76 5.79 -5.25
N GLU A 12 -18.53 5.37 -5.59
CA GLU A 12 -17.72 6.26 -6.44
C GLU A 12 -16.88 5.61 -7.53
N PHE A 13 -16.80 4.29 -7.64
CA PHE A 13 -15.90 3.73 -8.62
C PHE A 13 -16.59 3.19 -9.88
N THR A 14 -16.42 3.94 -10.99
CA THR A 14 -16.71 3.41 -12.33
C THR A 14 -15.38 2.99 -12.98
N PRO A 15 -15.18 1.68 -13.22
CA PRO A 15 -13.93 1.19 -13.79
C PRO A 15 -13.73 1.73 -15.20
N LYS A 16 -12.50 2.20 -15.50
CA LYS A 16 -12.06 2.56 -16.84
C LYS A 16 -11.08 1.52 -17.37
N PRO A 17 -11.03 1.25 -18.68
CA PRO A 17 -10.28 0.13 -19.25
C PRO A 17 -8.80 0.08 -18.85
N LYS A 18 -8.14 1.23 -18.70
CA LYS A 18 -6.73 1.34 -18.33
C LYS A 18 -6.63 2.29 -17.16
N THR A 19 -6.38 1.76 -15.94
CA THR A 19 -6.39 2.58 -14.72
C THR A 19 -5.17 2.32 -13.84
N ILE A 20 -4.54 3.41 -13.36
CA ILE A 20 -3.53 3.37 -12.31
C ILE A 20 -4.20 3.78 -10.99
N PHE A 21 -4.19 2.88 -10.02
CA PHE A 21 -4.58 3.15 -8.64
C PHE A 21 -3.37 3.69 -7.86
N PHE A 22 -3.54 4.83 -7.23
CA PHE A 22 -2.54 5.43 -6.37
C PHE A 22 -3.19 6.28 -5.27
N GLY A 23 -2.41 6.71 -4.30
CA GLY A 23 -2.93 7.53 -3.20
C GLY A 23 -1.83 8.32 -2.50
N PRO A 24 -2.19 9.10 -1.48
CA PRO A 24 -1.23 9.79 -0.64
C PRO A 24 -0.38 8.80 0.16
N GLU A 25 0.82 9.24 0.53
CA GLU A 25 1.62 8.50 1.51
C GLU A 25 0.83 8.33 2.81
N GLY A 26 0.92 7.15 3.42
CA GLY A 26 0.16 6.83 4.63
C GLY A 26 -1.20 6.19 4.37
N LEU A 27 -1.58 5.94 3.11
CA LEU A 27 -2.76 5.18 2.74
C LEU A 27 -2.36 3.81 2.20
N ASN A 28 -3.07 2.76 2.60
CA ASN A 28 -2.84 1.41 2.07
C ASN A 28 -3.48 1.23 0.69
N VAL A 29 -2.83 1.82 -0.33
CA VAL A 29 -3.33 1.82 -1.72
C VAL A 29 -3.47 0.41 -2.27
N ILE A 30 -2.52 -0.47 -1.96
CA ILE A 30 -2.50 -1.83 -2.51
C ILE A 30 -3.73 -2.61 -2.03
N ASP A 31 -4.02 -2.62 -0.72
CA ASP A 31 -5.15 -3.37 -0.18
C ASP A 31 -6.49 -2.77 -0.60
N LEU A 32 -6.59 -1.44 -0.69
CA LEU A 32 -7.77 -0.77 -1.26
C LEU A 32 -8.01 -1.20 -2.71
N SER A 33 -6.94 -1.29 -3.52
CA SER A 33 -7.02 -1.74 -4.91
C SER A 33 -7.43 -3.22 -4.98
N ARG A 34 -6.89 -4.07 -4.09
CA ARG A 34 -7.26 -5.50 -4.00
C ARG A 34 -8.75 -5.69 -3.68
N LEU A 35 -9.27 -4.97 -2.70
CA LEU A 35 -10.70 -5.01 -2.35
C LEU A 35 -11.58 -4.58 -3.53
N LEU A 36 -11.19 -3.51 -4.22
CA LEU A 36 -11.92 -3.02 -5.38
C LEU A 36 -11.94 -4.04 -6.52
N VAL A 37 -10.79 -4.66 -6.81
CA VAL A 37 -10.66 -5.71 -7.83
C VAL A 37 -11.44 -6.96 -7.44
N ASN A 38 -11.40 -7.38 -6.17
CA ASN A 38 -12.21 -8.50 -5.67
C ASN A 38 -13.71 -8.30 -5.91
N ARG A 39 -14.19 -7.09 -5.63
CA ARG A 39 -15.60 -6.75 -5.92
C ARG A 39 -15.92 -6.82 -7.41
N LEU A 40 -15.07 -6.20 -8.24
CA LEU A 40 -15.29 -6.18 -9.69
C LEU A 40 -15.29 -7.58 -10.30
N ILE A 41 -14.38 -8.46 -9.88
CA ILE A 41 -14.34 -9.83 -10.40
C ILE A 41 -15.52 -10.65 -9.89
N SER A 42 -15.99 -10.41 -8.65
CA SER A 42 -17.21 -11.02 -8.14
C SER A 42 -18.42 -10.64 -8.99
N ASP A 43 -18.54 -9.37 -9.38
CA ASP A 43 -19.62 -8.89 -10.25
C ASP A 43 -19.54 -9.50 -11.66
N ILE A 44 -18.33 -9.67 -12.21
CA ILE A 44 -18.11 -10.24 -13.55
C ILE A 44 -18.41 -11.73 -13.58
N ASP A 45 -17.96 -12.47 -12.56
CA ASP A 45 -18.14 -13.92 -12.47
C ASP A 45 -19.52 -14.32 -11.95
N GLY A 46 -20.28 -13.38 -11.35
CA GLY A 46 -21.53 -13.68 -10.65
C GLY A 46 -21.32 -14.58 -9.42
N LYS A 47 -20.10 -14.57 -8.84
CA LYS A 47 -19.70 -15.40 -7.72
C LYS A 47 -18.96 -14.53 -6.70
N ASP A 48 -19.28 -14.70 -5.42
CA ASP A 48 -18.61 -13.95 -4.35
C ASP A 48 -17.16 -14.41 -4.15
N HIS A 49 -16.22 -13.50 -4.39
CA HIS A 49 -14.78 -13.65 -4.16
C HIS A 49 -14.28 -12.81 -2.99
N SER A 50 -15.16 -12.10 -2.27
CA SER A 50 -14.78 -11.10 -1.25
C SER A 50 -13.87 -11.62 -0.13
N SER A 51 -13.98 -12.90 0.20
CA SER A 51 -13.15 -13.56 1.22
C SER A 51 -11.92 -14.29 0.66
N SER A 52 -11.74 -14.30 -0.66
CA SER A 52 -10.65 -15.04 -1.30
C SER A 52 -9.44 -14.14 -1.53
N PRO A 53 -8.21 -14.58 -1.20
CA PRO A 53 -7.01 -13.91 -1.69
C PRO A 53 -7.02 -13.84 -3.21
N LEU A 54 -6.55 -12.72 -3.80
CA LEU A 54 -6.53 -12.56 -5.26
C LEU A 54 -5.69 -13.64 -5.97
N GLU A 55 -4.69 -14.14 -5.27
CA GLU A 55 -3.80 -15.22 -5.70
C GLU A 55 -4.54 -16.53 -5.95
N ASP A 56 -5.63 -16.78 -5.22
CA ASP A 56 -6.38 -18.04 -5.21
C ASP A 56 -7.63 -17.98 -6.11
N ILE A 57 -7.90 -16.81 -6.71
CA ILE A 57 -9.06 -16.67 -7.60
C ILE A 57 -8.78 -17.36 -8.94
N ALA A 58 -9.39 -18.51 -9.12
CA ALA A 58 -9.40 -19.25 -10.39
C ALA A 58 -10.59 -18.79 -11.25
N SER A 59 -10.38 -17.75 -12.06
CA SER A 59 -11.39 -17.23 -12.99
C SER A 59 -10.82 -17.08 -14.39
N PRO A 60 -11.55 -17.46 -15.45
CA PRO A 60 -11.16 -17.20 -16.82
C PRO A 60 -11.18 -15.71 -17.17
N ASN A 61 -11.79 -14.89 -16.32
CA ASN A 61 -11.94 -13.45 -16.49
C ASN A 61 -10.91 -12.64 -15.69
N PHE A 62 -9.99 -13.29 -14.97
CA PHE A 62 -9.06 -12.63 -14.09
C PHE A 62 -7.61 -13.10 -14.27
N TYR A 63 -6.69 -12.16 -14.36
CA TYR A 63 -5.26 -12.43 -14.36
C TYR A 63 -4.55 -11.52 -13.35
N PHE A 64 -3.84 -12.12 -12.40
CA PHE A 64 -3.16 -11.40 -11.34
C PHE A 64 -1.64 -11.47 -11.50
N LEU A 65 -1.00 -10.32 -11.41
CA LEU A 65 0.47 -10.20 -11.42
C LEU A 65 0.95 -9.47 -10.17
N LYS A 66 1.89 -10.10 -9.48
CA LYS A 66 2.66 -9.48 -8.41
C LYS A 66 4.13 -9.88 -8.50
N LYS A 67 4.97 -9.13 -7.82
CA LYS A 67 6.38 -9.50 -7.64
C LYS A 67 6.48 -10.77 -6.79
N GLU A 68 7.30 -11.72 -7.22
CA GLU A 68 7.67 -12.88 -6.40
C GLU A 68 8.53 -12.43 -5.21
N GLU A 69 8.45 -13.15 -4.08
CA GLU A 69 9.09 -12.73 -2.83
C GLU A 69 10.61 -12.64 -2.94
N ASP A 70 11.22 -13.56 -3.68
CA ASP A 70 12.67 -13.66 -3.92
C ASP A 70 13.18 -12.70 -5.02
N LYS A 71 12.31 -12.00 -5.73
CA LYS A 71 12.66 -11.08 -6.82
C LYS A 71 12.60 -9.62 -6.35
N THR A 72 13.43 -8.78 -6.97
CA THR A 72 13.38 -7.33 -6.77
C THR A 72 12.36 -6.65 -7.67
N ASN A 73 12.08 -7.24 -8.84
CA ASN A 73 11.17 -6.70 -9.84
C ASN A 73 10.27 -7.79 -10.42
N ILE A 74 9.19 -7.39 -11.09
CA ILE A 74 8.38 -8.29 -11.91
C ILE A 74 9.14 -8.56 -13.22
N PRO A 75 9.49 -9.82 -13.52
CA PRO A 75 10.20 -10.17 -14.75
C PRO A 75 9.39 -9.86 -16.01
N ILE A 76 10.08 -9.51 -17.11
CA ILE A 76 9.43 -9.22 -18.41
C ILE A 76 8.63 -10.43 -18.90
N GLU A 77 9.12 -11.63 -18.67
CA GLU A 77 8.46 -12.88 -19.03
C GLU A 77 7.08 -13.01 -18.40
N GLN A 78 6.92 -12.57 -17.14
CA GLN A 78 5.62 -12.54 -16.46
C GLN A 78 4.69 -11.50 -17.09
N LEU A 79 5.20 -10.36 -17.53
CA LEU A 79 4.41 -9.32 -18.22
C LEU A 79 3.97 -9.71 -19.63
N ARG A 80 4.64 -10.71 -20.25
CA ARG A 80 4.26 -11.27 -21.56
C ARG A 80 3.18 -12.35 -21.45
N LYS A 81 3.15 -13.10 -20.34
CA LYS A 81 2.20 -14.22 -20.16
C LYS A 81 0.73 -13.84 -20.38
N PRO A 82 0.22 -12.68 -19.89
CA PRO A 82 -1.18 -12.32 -20.08
C PRO A 82 -1.54 -11.93 -21.53
N LYS A 83 -0.61 -11.91 -22.48
CA LYS A 83 -0.92 -11.52 -23.87
C LYS A 83 -2.09 -12.31 -24.44
N THR A 84 -2.04 -13.64 -24.41
CA THR A 84 -3.13 -14.49 -24.91
C THR A 84 -4.44 -14.22 -24.17
N PHE A 85 -4.39 -14.08 -22.85
CA PHE A 85 -5.55 -13.73 -22.03
C PHE A 85 -6.17 -12.40 -22.46
N LEU A 86 -5.37 -11.39 -22.77
CA LEU A 86 -5.83 -10.04 -23.11
C LEU A 86 -6.38 -9.93 -24.55
N THR A 87 -5.84 -10.72 -25.49
CA THR A 87 -6.21 -10.65 -26.91
C THR A 87 -7.36 -11.58 -27.30
N LEU A 88 -7.66 -12.61 -26.50
CA LEU A 88 -8.81 -13.47 -26.74
C LEU A 88 -10.11 -12.67 -26.56
N SER A 89 -10.95 -12.67 -27.58
CA SER A 89 -12.29 -12.07 -27.47
C SER A 89 -13.09 -12.74 -26.38
N ALA A 90 -13.73 -11.94 -25.54
CA ALA A 90 -14.55 -12.39 -24.42
C ALA A 90 -15.95 -11.79 -24.50
N THR A 91 -16.94 -12.62 -24.17
CA THR A 91 -18.32 -12.15 -23.96
C THR A 91 -18.44 -11.35 -22.67
N ASN A 92 -17.64 -11.68 -21.67
CA ASN A 92 -17.58 -11.00 -20.37
C ASN A 92 -16.37 -10.05 -20.31
N LYS A 93 -16.46 -9.09 -19.39
CA LYS A 93 -15.33 -8.24 -19.04
C LYS A 93 -14.19 -9.07 -18.45
N LYS A 94 -12.95 -8.67 -18.71
CA LYS A 94 -11.75 -9.29 -18.14
C LYS A 94 -10.96 -8.28 -17.33
N ILE A 95 -10.24 -8.74 -16.34
CA ILE A 95 -9.36 -7.92 -15.51
C ILE A 95 -7.95 -8.49 -15.50
N LEU A 96 -6.96 -7.68 -15.94
CA LEU A 96 -5.56 -7.84 -15.58
C LEU A 96 -5.25 -6.90 -14.43
N PHE A 97 -4.89 -7.43 -13.27
CA PHE A 97 -4.46 -6.61 -12.14
C PHE A 97 -2.98 -6.81 -11.84
N ILE A 98 -2.24 -5.70 -11.80
CA ILE A 98 -0.81 -5.67 -11.50
C ILE A 98 -0.61 -4.94 -10.17
N GLN A 99 -0.15 -5.67 -9.18
CA GLN A 99 0.16 -5.16 -7.86
C GLN A 99 1.58 -4.61 -7.80
N ASN A 100 1.76 -3.46 -7.14
CA ASN A 100 3.06 -2.81 -6.96
C ASN A 100 3.77 -2.47 -8.29
N GLY A 101 3.15 -1.60 -9.09
CA GLY A 101 3.70 -1.14 -10.37
C GLY A 101 5.13 -0.60 -10.26
N GLU A 102 5.52 -0.05 -9.12
CA GLU A 102 6.90 0.39 -8.83
C GLU A 102 7.96 -0.71 -8.99
N HIS A 103 7.56 -1.98 -8.99
CA HIS A 103 8.44 -3.11 -9.25
C HIS A 103 8.54 -3.52 -10.72
N ILE A 104 7.91 -2.78 -11.64
CA ILE A 104 8.09 -2.98 -13.07
C ILE A 104 9.23 -2.09 -13.57
N ARG A 105 10.20 -2.68 -14.28
CA ARG A 105 11.27 -1.92 -14.92
C ARG A 105 10.76 -1.21 -16.18
N VAL A 106 11.52 -0.23 -16.67
CA VAL A 106 11.16 0.56 -17.87
C VAL A 106 10.90 -0.32 -19.10
N ASP A 107 11.74 -1.33 -19.33
CA ASP A 107 11.60 -2.32 -20.42
C ASP A 107 10.35 -3.19 -20.26
N GLY A 108 9.98 -3.52 -19.02
CA GLY A 108 8.73 -4.19 -18.67
C GLY A 108 7.51 -3.32 -18.99
N TYR A 109 7.56 -2.04 -18.68
CA TYR A 109 6.49 -1.10 -19.04
C TYR A 109 6.30 -0.96 -20.56
N ASN A 110 7.38 -0.95 -21.34
CA ASN A 110 7.28 -0.96 -22.80
C ASN A 110 6.61 -2.23 -23.34
N THR A 111 6.85 -3.38 -22.69
CA THR A 111 6.16 -4.62 -23.02
C THR A 111 4.67 -4.53 -22.67
N LEU A 112 4.33 -4.01 -21.49
CA LEU A 112 2.96 -3.82 -21.05
C LEU A 112 2.17 -2.87 -21.96
N LEU A 113 2.79 -1.79 -22.45
CA LEU A 113 2.16 -0.89 -23.41
C LEU A 113 1.72 -1.63 -24.68
N LYS A 114 2.63 -2.39 -25.30
CA LYS A 114 2.32 -3.18 -26.52
C LYS A 114 1.18 -4.16 -26.27
N VAL A 115 1.25 -4.91 -25.16
CA VAL A 115 0.20 -5.86 -24.79
C VAL A 115 -1.13 -5.15 -24.54
N SER A 116 -1.11 -3.97 -23.91
CA SER A 116 -2.30 -3.19 -23.62
C SER A 116 -2.95 -2.53 -24.84
N GLU A 117 -2.17 -2.27 -25.91
CA GLU A 117 -2.68 -1.73 -27.16
C GLU A 117 -3.37 -2.83 -28.00
N GLU A 118 -2.95 -4.08 -27.85
CA GLU A 118 -3.54 -5.26 -28.50
C GLU A 118 -4.72 -5.86 -27.70
N ALA A 119 -5.02 -5.35 -26.51
CA ALA A 119 -6.06 -5.89 -25.64
C ALA A 119 -7.46 -5.68 -26.22
N ASP A 120 -8.35 -6.66 -26.00
CA ASP A 120 -9.78 -6.57 -26.32
C ASP A 120 -10.46 -5.42 -25.55
N ASP A 121 -11.45 -4.77 -26.17
CA ASP A 121 -12.17 -3.61 -25.61
C ASP A 121 -12.89 -3.91 -24.28
N ASN A 122 -13.22 -5.19 -24.02
CA ASN A 122 -13.81 -5.65 -22.76
C ASN A 122 -12.77 -5.89 -21.67
N THR A 123 -11.50 -5.55 -21.89
CA THR A 123 -10.42 -5.82 -20.96
C THR A 123 -10.06 -4.59 -20.11
N PHE A 124 -10.07 -4.78 -18.80
CA PHE A 124 -9.58 -3.80 -17.84
C PHE A 124 -8.14 -4.14 -17.42
N ILE A 125 -7.24 -3.15 -17.49
CA ILE A 125 -5.86 -3.28 -17.02
C ILE A 125 -5.67 -2.31 -15.86
N PHE A 126 -5.48 -2.86 -14.68
CA PHE A 126 -5.30 -2.09 -13.44
C PHE A 126 -3.87 -2.24 -12.93
N ILE A 127 -3.26 -1.14 -12.57
CA ILE A 127 -1.93 -1.07 -11.93
C ILE A 127 -2.09 -0.37 -10.60
N ALA A 128 -1.79 -1.05 -9.50
CA ALA A 128 -1.73 -0.42 -8.19
C ALA A 128 -0.28 -0.06 -7.83
N THR A 129 -0.07 1.15 -7.31
CA THR A 129 1.27 1.62 -6.91
C THR A 129 1.20 2.53 -5.69
N ASN A 130 2.16 2.37 -4.77
CA ASN A 130 2.38 3.30 -3.67
C ASN A 130 3.19 4.54 -4.08
N ASN A 131 3.80 4.52 -5.27
CA ASN A 131 4.62 5.62 -5.78
C ASN A 131 4.33 5.90 -7.26
N ILE A 132 3.41 6.82 -7.52
CA ILE A 132 3.04 7.22 -8.89
C ILE A 132 4.25 7.77 -9.69
N ASN A 133 5.23 8.37 -9.02
CA ASN A 133 6.41 8.94 -9.67
C ASN A 133 7.39 7.87 -10.21
N SER A 134 7.26 6.60 -9.79
CA SER A 134 8.02 5.48 -10.34
C SER A 134 7.45 4.98 -11.68
N ILE A 135 6.22 5.38 -12.01
CA ILE A 135 5.55 4.97 -13.25
C ILE A 135 6.02 5.86 -14.39
N PRO A 136 6.50 5.30 -15.53
CA PRO A 136 6.93 6.08 -16.68
C PRO A 136 5.83 7.00 -17.23
N SER A 137 6.21 8.19 -17.69
CA SER A 137 5.27 9.16 -18.28
C SER A 137 4.49 8.62 -19.48
N THR A 138 5.08 7.69 -20.22
CA THR A 138 4.45 6.98 -21.35
C THR A 138 3.24 6.13 -20.93
N ILE A 139 3.27 5.56 -19.74
CA ILE A 139 2.13 4.85 -19.12
C ILE A 139 1.12 5.86 -18.57
N ILE A 140 1.61 6.85 -17.80
CA ILE A 140 0.76 7.87 -17.17
C ILE A 140 -0.10 8.61 -18.20
N SER A 141 0.42 8.85 -19.41
CA SER A 141 -0.32 9.53 -20.49
C SER A 141 -1.43 8.68 -21.13
N ARG A 142 -1.36 7.35 -21.00
CA ARG A 142 -2.29 6.40 -21.64
C ARG A 142 -3.27 5.76 -20.66
N PHE A 143 -3.00 5.85 -19.37
CA PHE A 143 -3.82 5.27 -18.31
C PHE A 143 -4.60 6.34 -17.57
N HIS A 144 -5.84 6.03 -17.23
CA HIS A 144 -6.61 6.85 -16.30
C HIS A 144 -5.98 6.81 -14.91
N LYS A 145 -5.80 7.97 -14.29
CA LYS A 145 -5.27 8.09 -12.93
C LYS A 145 -6.43 8.10 -11.94
N HIS A 146 -6.51 7.08 -11.12
CA HIS A 146 -7.48 6.99 -10.05
C HIS A 146 -6.80 7.16 -8.71
N LYS A 147 -7.00 8.32 -8.09
CA LYS A 147 -6.41 8.65 -6.80
C LYS A 147 -7.38 8.30 -5.68
N PHE A 148 -7.00 7.40 -4.79
CA PHE A 148 -7.75 7.16 -3.57
C PHE A 148 -7.70 8.38 -2.65
N PRO A 149 -8.85 8.83 -2.11
CA PRO A 149 -8.89 9.91 -1.14
C PRO A 149 -8.31 9.47 0.20
N MET A 150 -7.69 10.40 0.93
CA MET A 150 -7.36 10.18 2.32
C MET A 150 -8.63 10.26 3.16
N PRO A 151 -8.88 9.33 4.10
CA PRO A 151 -10.00 9.47 5.03
C PRO A 151 -9.84 10.73 5.87
N LYS A 152 -10.95 11.30 6.32
CA LYS A 152 -10.91 12.44 7.23
C LYS A 152 -10.38 11.98 8.59
N ARG A 153 -9.58 12.83 9.23
CA ARG A 153 -8.98 12.51 10.54
C ARG A 153 -10.04 12.16 11.59
N GLU A 154 -11.15 12.88 11.56
CA GLU A 154 -12.29 12.69 12.45
C GLU A 154 -12.89 11.29 12.27
N GLU A 155 -13.00 10.78 11.05
CA GLU A 155 -13.50 9.44 10.74
C GLU A 155 -12.55 8.36 11.26
N VAL A 156 -11.24 8.57 11.10
CA VAL A 156 -10.23 7.63 11.62
C VAL A 156 -10.24 7.62 13.14
N ILE A 157 -10.28 8.79 13.78
CA ILE A 157 -10.32 8.90 15.26
C ILE A 157 -11.61 8.27 15.81
N ALA A 158 -12.77 8.52 15.19
CA ALA A 158 -14.03 7.90 15.59
C ALA A 158 -13.93 6.37 15.55
N PHE A 159 -13.43 5.82 14.45
CA PHE A 159 -13.19 4.38 14.32
C PHE A 159 -12.26 3.85 15.43
N LEU A 160 -11.14 4.55 15.72
CA LEU A 160 -10.18 4.14 16.75
C LEU A 160 -10.77 4.21 18.18
N ASN A 161 -11.81 5.00 18.41
CA ASN A 161 -12.53 5.04 19.69
C ASN A 161 -13.49 3.87 19.84
N ASP A 162 -14.01 3.34 18.73
CA ASP A 162 -14.98 2.23 18.74
C ASP A 162 -14.30 0.85 18.85
N ILE A 163 -13.02 0.76 18.45
CA ILE A 163 -12.27 -0.51 18.56
C ILE A 163 -11.82 -0.78 19.99
N LYS A 164 -11.73 -2.08 20.34
CA LYS A 164 -11.33 -2.55 21.69
C LYS A 164 -9.80 -2.54 21.91
N VAL A 165 -9.08 -1.56 21.34
CA VAL A 165 -7.64 -1.41 21.56
C VAL A 165 -7.40 -0.16 22.38
N ASP A 166 -6.76 -0.32 23.54
CA ASP A 166 -6.42 0.79 24.44
C ASP A 166 -5.24 1.59 23.87
N LEU A 167 -5.55 2.62 23.10
CA LEU A 167 -4.60 3.54 22.48
C LEU A 167 -4.58 4.87 23.19
N SER A 168 -3.38 5.39 23.47
CA SER A 168 -3.24 6.77 23.96
C SER A 168 -3.73 7.77 22.92
N GLU A 169 -4.19 8.95 23.35
CA GLU A 169 -4.61 10.03 22.43
C GLU A 169 -3.50 10.42 21.43
N LYS A 170 -2.24 10.34 21.87
CA LYS A 170 -1.07 10.57 21.02
C LYS A 170 -0.94 9.50 19.93
N ALA A 171 -1.17 8.22 20.27
CA ALA A 171 -1.17 7.12 19.32
C ALA A 171 -2.33 7.25 18.33
N LYS A 172 -3.55 7.56 18.78
CA LYS A 172 -4.70 7.80 17.90
C LYS A 172 -4.44 8.95 16.93
N ASN A 173 -3.85 10.04 17.43
CA ASN A 173 -3.48 11.17 16.60
C ASN A 173 -2.44 10.79 15.54
N PHE A 174 -1.42 10.01 15.90
CA PHE A 174 -0.43 9.48 14.97
C PHE A 174 -1.08 8.61 13.88
N ILE A 175 -1.93 7.65 14.26
CA ILE A 175 -2.63 6.75 13.34
C ILE A 175 -3.54 7.53 12.40
N SER A 176 -4.18 8.61 12.87
CA SER A 176 -5.07 9.42 12.03
C SER A 176 -4.37 10.11 10.85
N PHE A 177 -3.05 10.28 10.91
CA PHE A 177 -2.22 10.72 9.79
C PHE A 177 -1.63 9.57 8.96
N ASN A 178 -1.73 8.34 9.47
CA ASN A 178 -1.14 7.14 8.89
C ASN A 178 -2.16 5.99 8.88
N PRO A 179 -3.30 6.13 8.18
CA PRO A 179 -4.37 5.12 8.19
C PRO A 179 -3.93 3.74 7.70
N TRP A 180 -2.79 3.62 7.00
CA TRP A 180 -2.21 2.35 6.59
C TRP A 180 -1.83 1.43 7.78
N LEU A 181 -1.70 2.01 8.99
CA LEU A 181 -1.46 1.26 10.22
C LEU A 181 -2.68 0.48 10.71
N ILE A 182 -3.87 0.80 10.16
CA ILE A 182 -5.11 0.08 10.44
C ILE A 182 -5.24 -1.00 9.36
N ASP A 183 -5.22 -2.26 9.79
CA ASP A 183 -5.41 -3.36 8.86
C ASP A 183 -6.81 -3.32 8.27
N VAL A 184 -6.90 -3.47 6.96
CA VAL A 184 -8.17 -3.53 6.24
C VAL A 184 -8.95 -4.80 6.62
N ALA A 185 -8.24 -5.86 7.00
CA ALA A 185 -8.82 -7.11 7.51
C ALA A 185 -9.30 -7.02 8.96
N GLU A 186 -9.05 -5.89 9.65
CA GLU A 186 -9.51 -5.62 11.04
C GLU A 186 -8.90 -6.54 12.11
N ASP A 187 -7.75 -7.16 11.88
CA ASP A 187 -7.11 -8.02 12.88
C ASP A 187 -6.48 -7.25 14.05
N ASN A 188 -6.26 -5.94 13.87
CA ASN A 188 -5.72 -5.01 14.87
C ASN A 188 -4.35 -5.42 15.47
N GLU A 189 -3.63 -6.36 14.87
CA GLU A 189 -2.34 -6.83 15.39
C GLU A 189 -1.34 -5.68 15.50
N LEU A 190 -1.21 -4.88 14.44
CA LEU A 190 -0.29 -3.74 14.43
C LEU A 190 -0.72 -2.66 15.43
N LEU A 191 -2.01 -2.40 15.61
CA LEU A 191 -2.52 -1.45 16.59
C LEU A 191 -2.17 -1.87 18.01
N ASN A 192 -2.23 -3.18 18.31
CA ASN A 192 -1.81 -3.75 19.59
C ASN A 192 -0.30 -3.58 19.85
N LYS A 193 0.52 -3.53 18.80
CA LYS A 193 1.96 -3.22 18.90
C LYS A 193 2.18 -1.72 19.14
N ILE A 194 1.45 -0.86 18.43
CA ILE A 194 1.57 0.61 18.55
C ILE A 194 1.28 1.12 19.95
N LYS A 195 0.38 0.51 20.71
CA LYS A 195 0.11 0.91 22.10
C LYS A 195 1.37 0.89 22.99
N ASN A 196 2.38 0.08 22.63
CA ASN A 196 3.63 -0.05 23.39
C ASN A 196 4.70 0.98 22.97
N PHE A 197 4.49 1.79 21.94
CA PHE A 197 5.51 2.68 21.41
C PHE A 197 6.01 3.72 22.42
N ASP A 198 5.12 4.26 23.24
CA ASP A 198 5.54 5.18 24.32
C ASP A 198 6.40 4.46 25.38
N THR A 199 6.19 3.16 25.59
CA THR A 199 7.04 2.33 26.46
C THR A 199 8.42 2.11 25.85
N TYR A 200 8.49 1.87 24.53
CA TYR A 200 9.77 1.74 23.80
C TYR A 200 10.60 3.01 23.88
N ILE A 201 9.95 4.19 23.79
CA ILE A 201 10.65 5.48 24.00
C ILE A 201 11.26 5.57 25.39
N LYS A 202 10.48 5.22 26.43
CA LYS A 202 10.98 5.23 27.84
C LYS A 202 12.14 4.25 28.06
N ALA A 203 12.07 3.08 27.39
CA ALA A 203 13.11 2.06 27.44
C ALA A 203 14.34 2.37 26.57
N LYS A 204 14.32 3.50 25.82
CA LYS A 204 15.35 3.89 24.86
C LYS A 204 15.67 2.84 23.81
N GLY A 205 14.64 2.14 23.31
CA GLY A 205 14.82 1.17 22.24
C GLY A 205 13.59 0.33 21.96
N ILE A 206 13.60 -0.33 20.80
CA ILE A 206 12.59 -1.30 20.37
C ILE A 206 13.17 -2.71 20.34
N ASN A 207 12.52 -3.64 21.03
CA ASN A 207 12.91 -5.05 21.02
C ASN A 207 11.92 -5.88 20.18
N SER A 208 11.83 -5.58 18.88
CA SER A 208 11.02 -6.32 17.91
C SER A 208 11.89 -6.91 16.81
N LYS A 209 11.46 -8.02 16.23
CA LYS A 209 12.03 -8.60 14.99
C LYS A 209 11.13 -8.33 13.77
N ASP A 210 9.93 -7.80 14.01
CA ASP A 210 8.96 -7.50 12.98
C ASP A 210 9.34 -6.19 12.27
N LYS A 211 9.62 -6.31 10.98
CA LYS A 211 10.00 -5.17 10.12
C LYS A 211 8.90 -4.11 10.05
N ILE A 212 7.64 -4.53 9.99
CA ILE A 212 6.49 -3.61 9.89
C ILE A 212 6.35 -2.82 11.18
N GLU A 213 6.50 -3.48 12.34
CA GLU A 213 6.49 -2.81 13.64
C GLU A 213 7.62 -1.80 13.80
N ILE A 214 8.85 -2.17 13.38
CA ILE A 214 10.01 -1.28 13.43
C ILE A 214 9.78 -0.07 12.51
N GLU A 215 9.26 -0.27 11.32
CA GLU A 215 8.95 0.81 10.37
C GLU A 215 7.87 1.75 10.94
N ALA A 216 6.80 1.20 11.50
CA ALA A 216 5.75 1.96 12.16
C ALA A 216 6.29 2.76 13.37
N PHE A 217 7.23 2.19 14.13
CA PHE A 217 7.87 2.89 15.24
C PHE A 217 8.75 4.05 14.76
N VAL A 218 9.49 3.89 13.66
CA VAL A 218 10.24 4.99 13.04
C VAL A 218 9.30 6.10 12.60
N ASP A 219 8.17 5.78 11.98
CA ASP A 219 7.16 6.78 11.60
C ASP A 219 6.55 7.50 12.82
N TYR A 220 6.37 6.78 13.92
CA TYR A 220 5.93 7.38 15.19
C TYR A 220 6.97 8.38 15.74
N LEU A 221 8.24 8.04 15.70
CA LEU A 221 9.32 8.95 16.12
C LEU A 221 9.42 10.17 15.20
N VAL A 222 9.24 9.98 13.89
CA VAL A 222 9.16 11.11 12.94
C VAL A 222 7.99 12.03 13.30
N PHE A 223 6.82 11.49 13.58
CA PHE A 223 5.65 12.25 14.02
C PHE A 223 5.92 13.06 15.29
N ILE A 224 6.54 12.44 16.30
CA ILE A 224 6.89 13.12 17.56
C ILE A 224 7.88 14.25 17.34
N ASN A 225 8.95 14.00 16.56
CA ASN A 225 9.97 15.02 16.31
C ASN A 225 9.40 16.18 15.49
N LYS A 226 8.51 15.93 14.51
CA LYS A 226 7.81 17.01 13.79
C LYS A 226 6.99 17.89 14.75
N ASN A 227 6.29 17.31 15.70
CA ASN A 227 5.49 18.06 16.68
C ASN A 227 6.35 18.81 17.70
N ASN A 228 7.60 18.39 17.90
CA ASN A 228 8.53 19.00 18.85
C ASN A 228 9.49 20.01 18.21
N ILE A 229 9.43 20.25 16.89
CA ILE A 229 10.32 21.20 16.20
C ILE A 229 10.33 22.58 16.84
N GLN A 230 9.16 23.11 17.23
CA GLN A 230 9.07 24.43 17.86
C GLN A 230 9.72 24.46 19.25
N LYS A 231 9.74 23.35 20.00
CA LYS A 231 10.29 23.26 21.35
C LYS A 231 11.80 23.00 21.36
N SER A 232 12.28 22.19 20.45
CA SER A 232 13.67 21.74 20.36
C SER A 232 14.16 21.64 18.92
N PRO A 233 14.32 22.76 18.19
CA PRO A 233 14.53 22.74 16.73
C PRO A 233 15.76 21.93 16.31
N LYS A 234 16.92 22.17 16.94
CA LYS A 234 18.20 21.52 16.56
C LYS A 234 18.15 20.00 16.74
N THR A 235 17.68 19.54 17.88
CA THR A 235 17.59 18.10 18.20
C THR A 235 16.56 17.42 17.30
N SER A 236 15.37 18.04 17.15
CA SER A 236 14.30 17.47 16.35
C SER A 236 14.69 17.37 14.87
N LEU A 237 15.37 18.36 14.30
CA LEU A 237 15.82 18.30 12.90
C LEU A 237 16.88 17.22 12.70
N LYS A 238 17.89 17.14 13.58
CA LYS A 238 18.90 16.07 13.53
C LYS A 238 18.26 14.68 13.58
N ASN A 239 17.35 14.48 14.52
CA ASN A 239 16.64 13.19 14.65
C ASN A 239 15.81 12.89 13.41
N LEU A 240 15.14 13.88 12.82
CA LEU A 240 14.34 13.69 11.60
C LEU A 240 15.20 13.24 10.41
N GLU A 241 16.38 13.85 10.21
CA GLU A 241 17.30 13.45 9.15
C GLU A 241 17.71 11.97 9.32
N GLU A 242 18.13 11.60 10.53
CA GLU A 242 18.54 10.24 10.85
C GLU A 242 17.39 9.22 10.68
N LEU A 243 16.20 9.55 11.18
CA LEU A 243 15.02 8.66 11.09
C LEU A 243 14.57 8.47 9.64
N ILE A 244 14.61 9.50 8.80
CA ILE A 244 14.32 9.41 7.38
C ILE A 244 15.31 8.50 6.66
N ASP A 245 16.59 8.61 6.99
CA ASP A 245 17.62 7.74 6.41
C ASP A 245 17.48 6.29 6.86
N ILE A 246 17.17 6.04 8.13
CA ILE A 246 16.84 4.71 8.64
C ILE A 246 15.66 4.12 7.86
N LYS A 247 14.58 4.89 7.67
CA LYS A 247 13.39 4.44 6.93
C LYS A 247 13.72 4.05 5.49
N ARG A 248 14.53 4.86 4.79
CA ARG A 248 15.01 4.53 3.44
C ARG A 248 15.80 3.23 3.42
N SER A 249 16.69 3.06 4.39
CA SER A 249 17.55 1.88 4.50
C SER A 249 16.77 0.61 4.80
N ILE A 250 15.73 0.68 5.64
CA ILE A 250 14.82 -0.46 5.92
C ILE A 250 14.05 -0.88 4.65
N ARG A 251 13.67 0.08 3.81
CA ARG A 251 12.93 -0.17 2.56
C ARG A 251 13.80 -0.57 1.39
N SER A 252 15.11 -0.36 1.49
CA SER A 252 16.07 -0.70 0.43
C SER A 252 16.20 -2.22 0.23
N PRO A 253 16.38 -2.70 -1.02
CA PRO A 253 16.68 -4.11 -1.30
C PRO A 253 17.96 -4.62 -0.62
N ASN A 254 18.93 -3.72 -0.38
CA ASN A 254 20.20 -4.02 0.30
C ASN A 254 20.08 -3.98 1.84
N ASN A 255 18.94 -4.27 2.37
CA ASN A 255 18.53 -4.33 3.78
C ASN A 255 19.64 -3.98 4.79
N LEU A 256 19.48 -2.81 5.43
CA LEU A 256 20.17 -2.57 6.70
C LEU A 256 19.81 -3.71 7.67
N SER A 257 20.82 -4.32 8.32
CA SER A 257 20.54 -5.28 9.40
C SER A 257 19.56 -4.64 10.40
N MET A 258 18.50 -5.34 10.76
CA MET A 258 17.52 -4.83 11.72
C MET A 258 18.15 -4.46 13.05
N ASP A 259 19.24 -5.11 13.44
CA ASP A 259 19.97 -4.79 14.67
C ASP A 259 20.70 -3.45 14.55
N ILE A 260 21.27 -3.14 13.39
CA ILE A 260 21.87 -1.82 13.12
C ILE A 260 20.77 -0.75 13.09
N ALA A 261 19.62 -1.02 12.47
CA ALA A 261 18.49 -0.10 12.48
C ALA A 261 18.04 0.23 13.91
N LYS A 262 17.92 -0.77 14.78
CA LYS A 262 17.54 -0.59 16.21
C LYS A 262 18.56 0.25 16.98
N LEU A 263 19.86 0.03 16.76
CA LEU A 263 20.93 0.82 17.39
C LEU A 263 20.85 2.28 16.97
N ARG A 264 20.64 2.54 15.67
CA ARG A 264 20.47 3.91 15.16
C ARG A 264 19.19 4.56 15.69
N ILE A 265 18.09 3.84 15.77
CA ILE A 265 16.83 4.31 16.39
C ILE A 265 17.08 4.73 17.84
N SER A 266 17.82 3.92 18.62
CA SER A 266 18.13 4.21 20.02
C SER A 266 18.92 5.51 20.19
N SER A 267 19.71 5.93 19.20
CA SER A 267 20.43 7.21 19.24
C SER A 267 19.53 8.44 19.01
N CYS A 268 18.30 8.23 18.51
CA CYS A 268 17.29 9.26 18.28
C CYS A 268 16.29 9.42 19.44
N LEU A 269 16.39 8.55 20.46
CA LEU A 269 15.53 8.52 21.66
C LEU A 269 16.23 9.20 22.84
#